data_df9cbecfc5b2647fa310cba1bddec0ba
#
_entry.id   df9cbecfc5b2647fa310cba1bddec0ba
#
_cell.length_a   1.000
_cell.length_b   1.000
_cell.length_c   1.000
_cell.angle_alpha   90.00
_cell.angle_beta   90.00
_cell.angle_gamma   90.00
#
_symmetry.space_group_name_H-M   'P 1'
#
loop_
_entity.id
_entity.type
_entity.pdbx_description
1 polymer ?
#
loop_
_entity_poly.entity_id
_entity_poly.type
_entity_poly.pdbx_seq_one_letter_code
_entity_poly.pdbx_strand_id
1 'polypeptide(L)'
;MKLKTIHALMFAAGMAVATFATAQAPAATPAIPATWAQGRTADGMNPALSPNPPGISALPADEIPVSKLKVPAGFKIELWASGMPNGRSMTEAPSGTVFVGTRFTGNVYAVVTKDGKREVKTIAKGLHRPNGVAFANGSLYVAELSRIIRYDNIEQNLDNPPAPVVVFDALPKDEPHGWKYMKLSPDGQYLYFQIGTPANIVVPPATHATLNRLNLKTNVMEVVATGVRNSVGMDFQPGSKELWFTNNGRDWAAEDKPGDTLNRLVRPKGMNFGYPFCHQGDFLDPEFGKGRSCDEFDKPVYNLGAHVAALGMRFYNGKQFPAEYKGNIFIAEHGSWNKTQRVGYQVVRVVLDSKNNVVKSEPFITGWLDGDKFWGRPVDVQMLKDGSMLVSDDETGAIFRVSYAK
;
A
#
# COMPACT_ATOMS: atom_id res chain seq x y z
N MET A 1 -88.63 -65.04 -11.34
CA MET A 1 -87.92 -63.92 -11.89
C MET A 1 -87.52 -63.02 -10.69
N LYS A 2 -86.20 -62.92 -10.40
CA LYS A 2 -85.70 -62.34 -9.16
C LYS A 2 -85.29 -60.88 -9.38
N LEU A 3 -85.88 -59.94 -8.63
CA LEU A 3 -85.48 -58.55 -8.54
C LEU A 3 -84.21 -58.46 -7.68
N LYS A 4 -83.18 -57.76 -8.17
CA LYS A 4 -82.00 -57.41 -7.39
C LYS A 4 -82.10 -55.97 -6.93
N THR A 5 -82.06 -55.80 -5.65
CA THR A 5 -82.04 -54.50 -4.92
C THR A 5 -80.64 -53.91 -5.00
N ILE A 6 -80.51 -52.65 -5.44
CA ILE A 6 -79.27 -51.92 -5.45
C ILE A 6 -79.20 -51.02 -4.21
N HIS A 7 -78.22 -51.24 -3.33
CA HIS A 7 -77.94 -50.38 -2.19
C HIS A 7 -76.99 -49.24 -2.67
N ALA A 8 -77.44 -48.01 -2.44
CA ALA A 8 -76.62 -46.84 -2.67
C ALA A 8 -75.78 -46.54 -1.39
N LEU A 9 -74.45 -46.57 -1.50
CA LEU A 9 -73.59 -46.13 -0.43
C LEU A 9 -73.32 -44.60 -0.64
N MET A 10 -73.71 -43.80 0.36
CA MET A 10 -73.29 -42.41 0.47
C MET A 10 -71.90 -42.38 1.06
N PHE A 11 -70.95 -41.82 0.30
CA PHE A 11 -69.60 -41.40 0.76
C PHE A 11 -69.69 -40.00 1.31
N ALA A 12 -69.46 -39.81 2.61
CA ALA A 12 -69.23 -38.52 3.25
C ALA A 12 -67.78 -38.12 3.04
N ALA A 13 -67.54 -37.09 2.21
CA ALA A 13 -66.23 -36.52 2.00
C ALA A 13 -65.88 -35.57 3.17
N GLY A 14 -65.05 -36.03 4.09
CA GLY A 14 -64.46 -35.19 5.12
C GLY A 14 -63.32 -34.28 4.50
N MET A 15 -63.53 -32.94 4.45
CA MET A 15 -62.48 -32.01 4.13
C MET A 15 -61.50 -31.91 5.31
N ALA A 16 -60.30 -32.48 5.17
CA ALA A 16 -59.19 -32.22 6.06
C ALA A 16 -58.57 -30.87 5.70
N VAL A 17 -58.73 -29.87 6.55
CA VAL A 17 -58.02 -28.59 6.44
C VAL A 17 -56.56 -28.81 6.86
N ALA A 18 -55.64 -28.90 5.92
CA ALA A 18 -54.22 -28.95 6.20
C ALA A 18 -53.76 -27.52 6.59
N THR A 19 -53.50 -27.30 7.87
CA THR A 19 -52.80 -26.10 8.34
C THR A 19 -51.33 -26.22 7.95
N PHE A 20 -50.91 -25.48 6.92
CA PHE A 20 -49.51 -25.31 6.62
C PHE A 20 -48.88 -24.42 7.69
N ALA A 21 -48.09 -25.00 8.58
CA ALA A 21 -47.21 -24.26 9.45
C ALA A 21 -46.14 -23.60 8.54
N THR A 22 -46.20 -22.29 8.40
CA THR A 22 -45.11 -21.53 7.75
C THR A 22 -43.86 -21.69 8.61
N ALA A 23 -42.92 -22.52 8.16
CA ALA A 23 -41.61 -22.59 8.76
C ALA A 23 -40.96 -21.20 8.62
N GLN A 24 -40.79 -20.53 9.74
CA GLN A 24 -40.09 -19.27 9.83
C GLN A 24 -38.64 -19.53 9.37
N ALA A 25 -38.19 -18.86 8.31
CA ALA A 25 -36.83 -18.98 7.85
C ALA A 25 -35.88 -18.67 9.02
N PRO A 26 -34.81 -19.45 9.23
CA PRO A 26 -33.85 -19.16 10.27
C PRO A 26 -33.36 -17.74 10.12
N ALA A 27 -33.33 -16.97 11.22
CA ALA A 27 -32.81 -15.62 11.25
C ALA A 27 -31.40 -15.64 10.62
N ALA A 28 -31.19 -14.82 9.59
CA ALA A 28 -29.89 -14.73 8.94
C ALA A 28 -28.83 -14.42 10.00
N THR A 29 -27.85 -15.30 10.12
CA THR A 29 -26.67 -15.05 10.97
C THR A 29 -26.13 -13.67 10.58
N PRO A 30 -25.92 -12.73 11.53
CA PRO A 30 -25.41 -11.43 11.19
C PRO A 30 -24.10 -11.61 10.42
N ALA A 31 -24.03 -11.06 9.21
CA ALA A 31 -22.84 -11.12 8.39
C ALA A 31 -21.68 -10.53 9.19
N ILE A 32 -20.58 -11.27 9.32
CA ILE A 32 -19.34 -10.74 9.91
C ILE A 32 -18.98 -9.49 9.12
N PRO A 33 -18.84 -8.30 9.76
CA PRO A 33 -18.50 -7.08 9.05
C PRO A 33 -17.23 -7.30 8.23
N ALA A 34 -17.21 -6.82 7.00
CA ALA A 34 -15.98 -6.85 6.19
C ALA A 34 -14.84 -6.23 7.00
N THR A 35 -13.64 -6.78 6.90
CA THR A 35 -12.46 -6.33 7.70
C THR A 35 -12.19 -4.83 7.59
N TRP A 36 -12.52 -4.22 6.45
CA TRP A 36 -12.39 -2.78 6.22
C TRP A 36 -13.43 -1.93 6.96
N ALA A 37 -14.55 -2.52 7.42
CA ALA A 37 -15.59 -1.83 8.20
C ALA A 37 -15.39 -1.95 9.71
N GLN A 38 -14.38 -2.67 10.16
CA GLN A 38 -14.05 -2.85 11.56
C GLN A 38 -13.68 -1.51 12.22
N GLY A 39 -14.13 -1.30 13.44
CA GLY A 39 -13.84 -0.10 14.23
C GLY A 39 -14.57 1.16 13.75
N ARG A 40 -15.62 1.02 12.91
CA ARG A 40 -16.50 2.12 12.55
C ARG A 40 -17.31 2.56 13.77
N THR A 41 -17.13 3.82 14.18
CA THR A 41 -17.95 4.43 15.23
C THR A 41 -19.29 4.89 14.67
N ALA A 42 -20.35 4.88 15.52
CA ALA A 42 -21.70 5.24 15.07
C ALA A 42 -21.85 6.72 14.63
N ASP A 43 -21.01 7.60 15.17
CA ASP A 43 -21.29 9.03 15.19
C ASP A 43 -20.32 9.90 14.35
N GLY A 44 -19.40 9.34 13.59
CA GLY A 44 -18.32 10.15 13.06
C GLY A 44 -18.00 10.04 11.58
N MET A 45 -18.51 9.01 10.89
CA MET A 45 -18.07 8.70 9.53
C MET A 45 -19.25 8.43 8.61
N ASN A 46 -19.14 8.92 7.37
CA ASN A 46 -20.14 8.68 6.34
C ASN A 46 -20.32 7.17 6.06
N PRO A 47 -21.49 6.57 6.38
CA PRO A 47 -21.70 5.14 6.25
C PRO A 47 -21.73 4.63 4.80
N ALA A 48 -21.86 5.52 3.82
CA ALA A 48 -21.88 5.19 2.40
C ALA A 48 -20.47 4.93 1.83
N LEU A 49 -19.40 5.29 2.57
CA LEU A 49 -18.04 5.09 2.10
C LEU A 49 -17.60 3.62 2.17
N SER A 50 -16.90 3.19 1.14
CA SER A 50 -16.28 1.87 1.01
C SER A 50 -14.95 1.97 0.26
N PRO A 51 -14.04 1.00 0.42
CA PRO A 51 -12.80 0.98 -0.33
C PRO A 51 -13.03 1.06 -1.84
N ASN A 52 -12.18 1.83 -2.51
CA ASN A 52 -12.18 1.84 -3.97
C ASN A 52 -11.81 0.42 -4.49
N PRO A 53 -12.45 -0.06 -5.57
CA PRO A 53 -11.99 -1.26 -6.24
C PRO A 53 -10.50 -1.14 -6.64
N PRO A 54 -9.72 -2.22 -6.61
CA PRO A 54 -8.34 -2.16 -7.06
C PRO A 54 -8.26 -1.97 -8.57
N GLY A 55 -7.38 -1.10 -9.05
CA GLY A 55 -7.00 -1.01 -10.46
C GLY A 55 -6.22 -2.26 -10.88
N ILE A 56 -6.88 -3.24 -11.49
CA ILE A 56 -6.30 -4.52 -11.93
C ILE A 56 -6.12 -4.60 -13.45
N SER A 57 -6.47 -3.55 -14.18
CA SER A 57 -6.22 -3.35 -15.61
C SER A 57 -5.34 -2.12 -15.82
N ALA A 58 -4.64 -2.08 -16.94
CA ALA A 58 -3.93 -0.87 -17.35
C ALA A 58 -4.78 -0.11 -18.38
N LEU A 59 -4.73 1.22 -18.33
CA LEU A 59 -5.26 2.05 -19.39
C LEU A 59 -4.34 2.00 -20.63
N PRO A 60 -4.90 2.08 -21.85
CA PRO A 60 -4.11 2.38 -23.04
C PRO A 60 -3.31 3.66 -22.88
N ALA A 61 -2.08 3.71 -23.40
CA ALA A 61 -1.17 4.83 -23.21
C ALA A 61 -1.74 6.18 -23.69
N ASP A 62 -2.52 6.16 -24.76
CA ASP A 62 -3.18 7.32 -25.36
C ASP A 62 -4.43 7.79 -24.61
N GLU A 63 -4.98 6.95 -23.74
CA GLU A 63 -6.10 7.31 -22.85
C GLU A 63 -5.66 7.87 -21.50
N ILE A 64 -4.36 7.80 -21.16
CA ILE A 64 -3.84 8.33 -19.90
C ILE A 64 -3.77 9.86 -19.95
N PRO A 65 -4.53 10.61 -19.13
CA PRO A 65 -4.66 12.07 -19.24
C PRO A 65 -3.49 12.82 -18.60
N VAL A 66 -2.25 12.60 -19.09
CA VAL A 66 -1.01 13.21 -18.55
C VAL A 66 -1.10 14.73 -18.48
N SER A 67 -1.81 15.37 -19.43
CA SER A 67 -1.99 16.83 -19.47
C SER A 67 -2.75 17.41 -18.27
N LYS A 68 -3.46 16.59 -17.50
CA LYS A 68 -4.10 17.01 -16.24
C LYS A 68 -3.10 17.13 -15.09
N LEU A 69 -1.95 16.47 -15.18
CA LEU A 69 -0.95 16.53 -14.13
C LEU A 69 -0.25 17.90 -14.12
N LYS A 70 -0.05 18.41 -12.92
CA LYS A 70 0.57 19.71 -12.67
C LYS A 70 1.81 19.52 -11.81
N VAL A 71 2.90 20.18 -12.20
CA VAL A 71 4.18 20.23 -11.48
C VAL A 71 4.63 21.69 -11.35
N PRO A 72 5.52 22.02 -10.42
CA PRO A 72 6.06 23.39 -10.28
C PRO A 72 6.75 23.88 -11.56
N ALA A 73 6.88 25.19 -11.68
CA ALA A 73 7.58 25.84 -12.82
C ALA A 73 9.01 25.28 -13.00
N GLY A 74 9.42 25.04 -14.24
CA GLY A 74 10.68 24.43 -14.60
C GLY A 74 10.71 22.90 -14.57
N PHE A 75 9.71 22.26 -13.98
CA PHE A 75 9.56 20.80 -14.05
C PHE A 75 8.69 20.38 -15.25
N LYS A 76 8.99 19.20 -15.76
CA LYS A 76 8.21 18.50 -16.79
C LYS A 76 7.80 17.15 -16.25
N ILE A 77 6.53 16.76 -16.50
CA ILE A 77 6.04 15.40 -16.26
C ILE A 77 5.61 14.76 -17.58
N GLU A 78 5.95 13.51 -17.76
CA GLU A 78 5.62 12.76 -18.98
C GLU A 78 5.29 11.30 -18.64
N LEU A 79 4.49 10.64 -19.49
CA LEU A 79 4.32 9.19 -19.44
C LEU A 79 5.65 8.53 -19.79
N TRP A 80 6.21 7.76 -18.86
CA TRP A 80 7.48 7.08 -19.05
C TRP A 80 7.31 5.63 -19.51
N ALA A 81 6.36 4.91 -18.94
CA ALA A 81 5.96 3.57 -19.32
C ALA A 81 4.50 3.30 -18.91
N SER A 82 3.83 2.37 -19.56
CA SER A 82 2.46 1.94 -19.26
C SER A 82 2.27 0.46 -19.56
N GLY A 83 1.08 -0.09 -19.34
CA GLY A 83 0.79 -1.50 -19.59
C GLY A 83 1.22 -2.42 -18.44
N MET A 84 1.33 -1.90 -17.22
CA MET A 84 1.66 -2.65 -16.01
C MET A 84 0.49 -2.65 -15.02
N PRO A 85 -0.58 -3.44 -15.27
CA PRO A 85 -1.73 -3.49 -14.37
C PRO A 85 -1.32 -3.62 -12.92
N ASN A 86 -1.80 -2.69 -12.07
CA ASN A 86 -1.52 -2.66 -10.64
C ASN A 86 -0.02 -2.53 -10.28
N GLY A 87 0.79 -1.86 -11.14
CA GLY A 87 2.21 -1.59 -10.88
C GLY A 87 2.40 -0.64 -9.71
N ARG A 88 3.26 -1.01 -8.73
CA ARG A 88 3.38 -0.30 -7.44
C ARG A 88 4.83 0.01 -7.08
N SER A 89 5.44 -0.77 -6.19
CA SER A 89 6.81 -0.52 -5.71
C SER A 89 7.83 -0.66 -6.83
N MET A 90 8.82 0.23 -6.85
CA MET A 90 9.84 0.28 -7.88
C MET A 90 11.25 0.18 -7.30
N THR A 91 12.16 -0.41 -8.08
CA THR A 91 13.59 -0.37 -7.81
C THR A 91 14.38 -0.30 -9.12
N GLU A 92 15.40 0.57 -9.19
CA GLU A 92 16.28 0.70 -10.35
C GLU A 92 17.53 -0.17 -10.16
N ALA A 93 17.83 -1.00 -11.14
CA ALA A 93 19.05 -1.80 -11.20
C ALA A 93 20.22 -1.02 -11.82
N PRO A 94 21.47 -1.54 -11.73
CA PRO A 94 22.65 -0.89 -12.29
C PRO A 94 22.59 -0.59 -13.78
N SER A 95 21.94 -1.41 -14.60
CA SER A 95 21.73 -1.17 -16.04
C SER A 95 20.77 -0.03 -16.37
N GLY A 96 19.98 0.45 -15.36
CA GLY A 96 18.85 1.37 -15.56
C GLY A 96 17.52 0.63 -15.81
N THR A 97 17.50 -0.69 -15.74
CA THR A 97 16.24 -1.46 -15.70
C THR A 97 15.48 -1.13 -14.43
N VAL A 98 14.18 -0.79 -14.56
CA VAL A 98 13.31 -0.55 -13.42
C VAL A 98 12.39 -1.74 -13.22
N PHE A 99 12.54 -2.41 -12.08
CA PHE A 99 11.65 -3.50 -11.68
C PHE A 99 10.44 -2.95 -10.93
N VAL A 100 9.27 -3.54 -11.19
CA VAL A 100 7.98 -3.07 -10.66
C VAL A 100 7.21 -4.24 -10.09
N GLY A 101 6.90 -4.17 -8.79
CA GLY A 101 6.02 -5.13 -8.12
C GLY A 101 4.55 -4.77 -8.24
N THR A 102 3.67 -5.73 -7.93
CA THR A 102 2.20 -5.54 -7.96
C THR A 102 1.55 -6.04 -6.68
N ARG A 103 0.34 -5.56 -6.39
CA ARG A 103 -0.40 -6.02 -5.20
C ARG A 103 -1.42 -7.11 -5.52
N PHE A 104 -2.16 -7.00 -6.62
CA PHE A 104 -3.31 -7.86 -6.90
C PHE A 104 -3.14 -8.74 -8.13
N THR A 105 -2.38 -8.32 -9.12
CA THR A 105 -2.25 -9.06 -10.40
C THR A 105 -1.26 -10.21 -10.35
N GLY A 106 -0.44 -10.28 -9.29
CA GLY A 106 0.53 -11.38 -9.12
C GLY A 106 1.71 -11.33 -10.09
N ASN A 107 1.93 -10.20 -10.75
CA ASN A 107 3.00 -10.02 -11.72
C ASN A 107 4.15 -9.19 -11.13
N VAL A 108 5.34 -9.42 -11.66
CA VAL A 108 6.49 -8.52 -11.50
C VAL A 108 6.96 -8.14 -12.90
N TYR A 109 7.18 -6.85 -13.11
CA TYR A 109 7.59 -6.31 -14.40
C TYR A 109 9.03 -5.80 -14.35
N ALA A 110 9.67 -5.74 -15.53
CA ALA A 110 10.90 -5.02 -15.78
C ALA A 110 10.67 -4.03 -16.92
N VAL A 111 11.01 -2.77 -16.70
CA VAL A 111 10.99 -1.74 -17.75
C VAL A 111 12.42 -1.50 -18.21
N VAL A 112 12.70 -1.85 -19.45
CA VAL A 112 14.00 -1.73 -20.08
C VAL A 112 14.00 -0.55 -21.03
N THR A 113 15.12 0.18 -21.09
CA THR A 113 15.33 1.20 -22.12
C THR A 113 16.17 0.62 -23.25
N LYS A 114 15.58 0.54 -24.45
CA LYS A 114 16.27 0.11 -25.67
C LYS A 114 16.03 1.13 -26.77
N ASP A 115 17.10 1.66 -27.35
CA ASP A 115 17.06 2.66 -28.44
C ASP A 115 16.15 3.87 -28.11
N GLY A 116 16.22 4.33 -26.83
CA GLY A 116 15.41 5.45 -26.33
C GLY A 116 13.93 5.11 -26.05
N LYS A 117 13.47 3.92 -26.38
CA LYS A 117 12.11 3.44 -26.12
C LYS A 117 12.04 2.60 -24.84
N ARG A 118 10.86 2.54 -24.23
CA ARG A 118 10.58 1.70 -23.07
C ARG A 118 9.91 0.40 -23.51
N GLU A 119 10.49 -0.71 -23.10
CA GLU A 119 9.93 -2.04 -23.28
C GLU A 119 9.55 -2.60 -21.90
N VAL A 120 8.29 -3.02 -21.75
CA VAL A 120 7.79 -3.64 -20.51
C VAL A 120 7.81 -5.14 -20.68
N LYS A 121 8.57 -5.82 -19.81
CA LYS A 121 8.66 -7.28 -19.76
C LYS A 121 8.00 -7.78 -18.49
N THR A 122 7.23 -8.86 -18.56
CA THR A 122 6.71 -9.56 -17.38
C THR A 122 7.69 -10.66 -17.01
N ILE A 123 8.42 -10.48 -15.92
CA ILE A 123 9.47 -11.41 -15.48
C ILE A 123 8.97 -12.47 -14.49
N ALA A 124 7.82 -12.26 -13.86
CA ALA A 124 7.17 -13.25 -13.02
C ALA A 124 5.66 -13.10 -13.07
N LYS A 125 4.93 -14.22 -12.93
CA LYS A 125 3.46 -14.29 -12.90
C LYS A 125 2.99 -15.25 -11.81
N GLY A 126 1.74 -15.08 -11.35
CA GLY A 126 1.10 -15.99 -10.42
C GLY A 126 1.67 -15.93 -8.99
N LEU A 127 2.42 -14.89 -8.65
CA LEU A 127 2.92 -14.67 -7.31
C LEU A 127 1.81 -14.12 -6.40
N HIS A 128 1.91 -14.37 -5.10
CA HIS A 128 0.91 -13.89 -4.14
C HIS A 128 1.28 -12.51 -3.60
N ARG A 129 0.66 -11.44 -4.15
CA ARG A 129 0.87 -10.03 -3.76
C ARG A 129 2.35 -9.59 -3.78
N PRO A 130 3.07 -9.74 -4.90
CA PRO A 130 4.50 -9.45 -5.01
C PRO A 130 4.76 -7.93 -5.07
N ASN A 131 4.36 -7.19 -4.03
CA ASN A 131 4.44 -5.73 -4.04
C ASN A 131 5.87 -5.21 -3.85
N GLY A 132 6.60 -5.72 -2.87
CA GLY A 132 7.93 -5.22 -2.55
C GLY A 132 8.98 -5.75 -3.50
N VAL A 133 9.78 -4.86 -4.09
CA VAL A 133 10.92 -5.20 -4.93
C VAL A 133 12.16 -4.48 -4.43
N ALA A 134 13.30 -5.17 -4.43
CA ALA A 134 14.61 -4.59 -4.11
C ALA A 134 15.69 -5.27 -4.93
N PHE A 135 16.68 -4.51 -5.38
CA PHE A 135 17.79 -5.05 -6.18
C PHE A 135 19.09 -4.98 -5.41
N ALA A 136 19.81 -6.09 -5.33
CA ALA A 136 21.10 -6.19 -4.68
C ALA A 136 21.99 -7.27 -5.34
N ASN A 137 23.25 -6.95 -5.56
CA ASN A 137 24.28 -7.91 -6.01
C ASN A 137 23.87 -8.72 -7.26
N GLY A 138 23.28 -8.06 -8.26
CA GLY A 138 22.83 -8.70 -9.51
C GLY A 138 21.51 -9.47 -9.39
N SER A 139 20.88 -9.48 -8.23
CA SER A 139 19.66 -10.24 -7.94
C SER A 139 18.49 -9.34 -7.61
N LEU A 140 17.30 -9.71 -8.07
CA LEU A 140 16.03 -9.09 -7.70
C LEU A 140 15.38 -9.86 -6.56
N TYR A 141 15.18 -9.21 -5.44
CA TYR A 141 14.36 -9.70 -4.32
C TYR A 141 12.92 -9.26 -4.51
N VAL A 142 11.99 -10.17 -4.30
CA VAL A 142 10.54 -9.93 -4.38
C VAL A 142 9.90 -10.41 -3.09
N ALA A 143 9.16 -9.53 -2.41
CA ALA A 143 8.34 -9.91 -1.26
C ALA A 143 6.93 -10.26 -1.71
N GLU A 144 6.59 -11.53 -1.57
CA GLU A 144 5.21 -12.00 -1.61
C GLU A 144 4.51 -11.79 -0.24
N LEU A 145 3.28 -12.17 -0.13
CA LEU A 145 2.53 -12.07 1.12
C LEU A 145 3.24 -12.79 2.28
N SER A 146 3.67 -14.04 2.07
CA SER A 146 4.15 -14.93 3.12
C SER A 146 5.62 -15.32 3.01
N ARG A 147 6.34 -14.84 1.98
CA ARG A 147 7.75 -15.18 1.75
C ARG A 147 8.49 -14.09 0.98
N ILE A 148 9.82 -14.14 1.06
CA ILE A 148 10.72 -13.35 0.21
C ILE A 148 11.45 -14.31 -0.71
N ILE A 149 11.40 -14.06 -2.00
CA ILE A 149 12.09 -14.84 -3.04
C ILE A 149 13.12 -13.97 -3.75
N ARG A 150 14.06 -14.62 -4.47
CA ARG A 150 15.13 -13.94 -5.17
C ARG A 150 15.33 -14.55 -6.56
N TYR A 151 15.47 -13.69 -7.57
CA TYR A 151 15.85 -14.04 -8.93
C TYR A 151 17.31 -13.66 -9.15
N ASP A 152 18.19 -14.64 -9.29
CA ASP A 152 19.62 -14.40 -9.45
C ASP A 152 19.99 -14.03 -10.90
N ASN A 153 20.97 -13.13 -11.07
CA ASN A 153 21.45 -12.67 -12.37
C ASN A 153 20.30 -12.19 -13.29
N ILE A 154 19.31 -11.51 -12.73
CA ILE A 154 18.07 -11.22 -13.44
C ILE A 154 18.25 -10.26 -14.62
N GLU A 155 19.18 -9.29 -14.54
CA GLU A 155 19.41 -8.33 -15.63
C GLU A 155 19.88 -9.01 -16.93
N GLN A 156 20.58 -10.15 -16.82
CA GLN A 156 21.03 -10.95 -17.97
C GLN A 156 19.95 -11.91 -18.47
N ASN A 157 18.86 -12.09 -17.74
CA ASN A 157 17.88 -13.15 -17.97
C ASN A 157 16.44 -12.62 -18.03
N LEU A 158 16.23 -11.37 -18.47
CA LEU A 158 14.89 -10.75 -18.47
C LEU A 158 13.90 -11.45 -19.42
N ASP A 159 14.37 -12.08 -20.49
CA ASP A 159 13.52 -12.80 -21.45
C ASP A 159 13.24 -14.26 -21.02
N ASN A 160 14.11 -14.81 -20.17
CA ASN A 160 13.95 -16.16 -19.62
C ASN A 160 14.41 -16.17 -18.15
N PRO A 161 13.61 -15.58 -17.23
CA PRO A 161 13.99 -15.48 -15.83
C PRO A 161 14.23 -16.84 -15.19
N PRO A 162 15.27 -16.98 -14.36
CA PRO A 162 15.55 -18.23 -13.66
C PRO A 162 14.43 -18.55 -12.65
N ALA A 163 14.35 -19.81 -12.22
CA ALA A 163 13.48 -20.17 -11.10
C ALA A 163 13.89 -19.39 -9.85
N PRO A 164 12.92 -18.85 -9.09
CA PRO A 164 13.24 -18.08 -7.89
C PRO A 164 13.78 -18.96 -6.76
N VAL A 165 14.73 -18.41 -6.01
CA VAL A 165 15.22 -18.97 -4.76
C VAL A 165 14.40 -18.43 -3.60
N VAL A 166 13.90 -19.30 -2.71
CA VAL A 166 13.24 -18.87 -1.47
C VAL A 166 14.32 -18.42 -0.49
N VAL A 167 14.25 -17.15 -0.07
CA VAL A 167 15.20 -16.55 0.88
C VAL A 167 14.64 -16.62 2.30
N PHE A 168 13.33 -16.38 2.46
CA PHE A 168 12.63 -16.43 3.74
C PHE A 168 11.16 -16.77 3.51
N ASP A 169 10.57 -17.73 4.26
CA ASP A 169 9.22 -18.24 4.04
C ASP A 169 8.35 -18.28 5.30
N ALA A 170 8.79 -17.63 6.37
CA ALA A 170 8.09 -17.61 7.65
C ALA A 170 7.36 -16.28 7.93
N LEU A 171 6.89 -15.56 6.89
CA LEU A 171 6.09 -14.35 7.06
C LEU A 171 4.61 -14.73 7.31
N PRO A 172 3.85 -13.89 8.06
CA PRO A 172 2.41 -14.07 8.23
C PRO A 172 1.67 -14.10 6.89
N LYS A 173 0.53 -14.83 6.88
CA LYS A 173 -0.32 -15.03 5.69
C LYS A 173 -1.55 -14.15 5.66
N ASP A 174 -1.68 -13.21 6.60
CA ASP A 174 -2.81 -12.31 6.70
C ASP A 174 -2.87 -11.35 5.53
N GLU A 175 -4.03 -11.27 4.89
CA GLU A 175 -4.28 -10.45 3.71
C GLU A 175 -4.38 -8.94 4.02
N PRO A 176 -5.08 -8.50 5.09
CA PRO A 176 -5.10 -7.08 5.44
C PRO A 176 -3.69 -6.57 5.77
N HIS A 177 -3.26 -5.48 5.12
CA HIS A 177 -1.94 -4.87 5.26
C HIS A 177 -0.76 -5.87 5.12
N GLY A 178 -1.01 -7.02 4.48
CA GLY A 178 -0.05 -8.13 4.37
C GLY A 178 1.01 -7.94 3.31
N TRP A 179 0.75 -7.13 2.26
CA TRP A 179 1.74 -6.86 1.21
C TRP A 179 2.91 -6.07 1.77
N LYS A 180 4.12 -6.44 1.39
CA LYS A 180 5.36 -5.84 1.89
C LYS A 180 5.84 -4.72 0.97
N TYR A 181 6.38 -3.66 1.53
CA TYR A 181 7.31 -2.75 0.87
C TYR A 181 8.71 -3.14 1.31
N MET A 182 9.70 -3.06 0.44
CA MET A 182 11.08 -3.40 0.81
C MET A 182 12.06 -2.29 0.48
N LYS A 183 13.07 -2.14 1.34
CA LYS A 183 14.22 -1.25 1.12
C LYS A 183 15.50 -1.93 1.53
N LEU A 184 16.50 -1.92 0.65
CA LEU A 184 17.84 -2.38 0.95
C LEU A 184 18.54 -1.36 1.84
N SER A 185 19.25 -1.83 2.87
CA SER A 185 20.11 -0.97 3.69
C SER A 185 21.25 -0.37 2.88
N PRO A 186 21.80 0.80 3.25
CA PRO A 186 22.87 1.46 2.50
C PRO A 186 24.16 0.65 2.38
N ASP A 187 24.40 -0.28 3.31
CA ASP A 187 25.55 -1.21 3.32
C ASP A 187 25.26 -2.52 2.55
N GLY A 188 24.03 -2.66 2.02
CA GLY A 188 23.62 -3.84 1.26
C GLY A 188 23.43 -5.11 2.08
N GLN A 189 23.48 -5.05 3.41
CA GLN A 189 23.45 -6.25 4.26
C GLN A 189 22.03 -6.68 4.67
N TYR A 190 21.06 -5.76 4.69
CA TYR A 190 19.73 -6.01 5.19
C TYR A 190 18.64 -5.55 4.21
N LEU A 191 17.58 -6.33 4.12
CA LEU A 191 16.30 -5.89 3.58
C LEU A 191 15.40 -5.45 4.74
N TYR A 192 14.99 -4.19 4.71
CA TYR A 192 13.98 -3.65 5.63
C TYR A 192 12.60 -3.76 5.01
N PHE A 193 11.60 -4.14 5.81
CA PHE A 193 10.21 -4.26 5.38
C PHE A 193 9.27 -4.20 6.57
N GLN A 194 8.00 -3.93 6.30
CA GLN A 194 6.94 -3.92 7.30
C GLN A 194 6.15 -5.24 7.31
N ILE A 195 5.59 -5.60 8.45
CA ILE A 195 4.49 -6.55 8.61
C ILE A 195 3.35 -5.77 9.25
N GLY A 196 2.33 -5.42 8.44
CA GLY A 196 1.21 -4.60 8.91
C GLY A 196 0.28 -5.33 9.89
N THR A 197 -0.66 -4.60 10.45
CA THR A 197 -1.70 -5.19 11.31
C THR A 197 -2.66 -6.06 10.50
N PRO A 198 -3.17 -7.18 11.07
CA PRO A 198 -4.09 -8.07 10.36
C PRO A 198 -5.53 -7.53 10.25
N ALA A 199 -5.81 -6.35 10.79
CA ALA A 199 -7.13 -5.72 10.78
C ALA A 199 -7.02 -4.18 10.76
N ASN A 200 -8.15 -3.46 10.66
CA ASN A 200 -8.15 -2.00 10.80
C ASN A 200 -7.62 -1.58 12.17
N ILE A 201 -8.20 -2.14 13.23
CA ILE A 201 -7.80 -1.90 14.61
C ILE A 201 -7.92 -3.18 15.42
N VAL A 202 -6.87 -3.56 16.12
CA VAL A 202 -6.78 -4.77 16.96
C VAL A 202 -5.50 -4.67 17.80
N VAL A 203 -5.44 -5.33 18.95
CA VAL A 203 -4.15 -5.63 19.58
C VAL A 203 -3.47 -6.72 18.74
N PRO A 204 -2.40 -6.39 17.99
CA PRO A 204 -1.85 -7.32 17.03
C PRO A 204 -1.04 -8.42 17.71
N PRO A 205 -0.90 -9.60 17.06
CA PRO A 205 0.14 -10.56 17.43
C PRO A 205 1.54 -9.90 17.39
N ALA A 206 2.48 -10.39 18.18
CA ALA A 206 3.84 -9.82 18.30
C ALA A 206 4.60 -9.72 16.96
N THR A 207 4.21 -10.50 15.97
CA THR A 207 4.80 -10.48 14.62
C THR A 207 4.25 -9.36 13.72
N HIS A 208 3.13 -8.73 14.10
CA HIS A 208 2.43 -7.74 13.29
C HIS A 208 2.58 -6.31 13.83
N ALA A 209 2.18 -5.34 13.02
CA ALA A 209 2.36 -3.91 13.29
C ALA A 209 3.83 -3.58 13.60
N THR A 210 4.75 -4.16 12.83
CA THR A 210 6.20 -4.11 13.04
C THR A 210 6.95 -3.62 11.80
N LEU A 211 8.09 -2.95 12.02
CA LEU A 211 9.16 -2.86 11.04
C LEU A 211 10.20 -3.93 11.33
N ASN A 212 10.69 -4.57 10.28
CA ASN A 212 11.61 -5.69 10.36
C ASN A 212 12.80 -5.47 9.44
N ARG A 213 13.89 -6.18 9.71
CA ARG A 213 15.00 -6.33 8.78
C ARG A 213 15.42 -7.79 8.66
N LEU A 214 15.72 -8.22 7.46
CA LEU A 214 16.25 -9.54 7.15
C LEU A 214 17.72 -9.41 6.78
N ASN A 215 18.60 -10.11 7.48
CA ASN A 215 20.01 -10.20 7.13
C ASN A 215 20.17 -11.11 5.90
N LEU A 216 20.71 -10.57 4.80
CA LEU A 216 20.82 -11.29 3.53
C LEU A 216 21.89 -12.40 3.52
N LYS A 217 22.80 -12.40 4.50
CA LYS A 217 23.83 -13.44 4.62
C LYS A 217 23.36 -14.62 5.47
N THR A 218 22.61 -14.35 6.54
CA THR A 218 22.23 -15.37 7.52
C THR A 218 20.75 -15.77 7.43
N ASN A 219 19.94 -15.02 6.66
CA ASN A 219 18.49 -15.16 6.58
C ASN A 219 17.77 -15.03 7.95
N VAL A 220 18.38 -14.33 8.91
CA VAL A 220 17.79 -14.05 10.21
C VAL A 220 16.98 -12.76 10.13
N MET A 221 15.71 -12.81 10.52
CA MET A 221 14.81 -11.67 10.63
C MET A 221 14.85 -11.11 12.06
N GLU A 222 14.83 -9.79 12.17
CA GLU A 222 14.76 -9.05 13.44
C GLU A 222 13.69 -7.97 13.38
N VAL A 223 12.93 -7.81 14.46
CA VAL A 223 12.05 -6.65 14.66
C VAL A 223 12.88 -5.44 15.06
N VAL A 224 12.71 -4.31 14.37
CA VAL A 224 13.41 -3.05 14.66
C VAL A 224 12.50 -2.00 15.30
N ALA A 225 11.19 -2.04 15.01
CA ALA A 225 10.19 -1.19 15.66
C ALA A 225 8.83 -1.89 15.71
N THR A 226 8.00 -1.46 16.67
CA THR A 226 6.63 -1.93 16.89
C THR A 226 5.64 -0.76 16.82
N GLY A 227 4.35 -1.04 16.91
CA GLY A 227 3.32 -0.01 16.92
C GLY A 227 3.16 0.71 15.57
N VAL A 228 3.58 0.09 14.48
CA VAL A 228 3.48 0.61 13.10
C VAL A 228 2.34 -0.10 12.38
N ARG A 229 1.18 0.55 12.26
CA ARG A 229 -0.04 -0.06 11.71
C ARG A 229 0.14 -0.59 10.29
N ASN A 230 0.56 0.28 9.37
CA ASN A 230 0.74 -0.06 7.96
C ASN A 230 1.70 0.92 7.27
N SER A 231 2.94 0.52 7.08
CA SER A 231 3.96 1.29 6.38
C SER A 231 4.17 0.73 4.97
N VAL A 232 3.99 1.55 3.95
CA VAL A 232 4.14 1.16 2.53
C VAL A 232 5.18 2.02 1.82
N GLY A 233 6.03 2.70 2.57
CA GLY A 233 7.12 3.50 2.03
C GLY A 233 8.20 3.72 3.07
N MET A 234 9.44 3.54 2.66
CA MET A 234 10.60 3.81 3.51
C MET A 234 11.83 4.14 2.69
N ASP A 235 12.70 4.96 3.26
CA ASP A 235 13.99 5.28 2.66
C ASP A 235 15.01 5.64 3.75
N PHE A 236 16.28 5.47 3.42
CA PHE A 236 17.40 5.87 4.27
C PHE A 236 17.80 7.30 3.96
N GLN A 237 17.88 8.12 5.01
CA GLN A 237 18.34 9.49 4.87
C GLN A 237 19.80 9.52 4.40
N PRO A 238 20.10 10.25 3.32
CA PRO A 238 21.47 10.46 2.88
C PRO A 238 22.31 11.14 3.99
N GLY A 239 23.46 10.57 4.31
CA GLY A 239 24.36 11.07 5.35
C GLY A 239 24.19 10.39 6.71
N SER A 240 23.06 10.53 7.39
CA SER A 240 22.82 9.88 8.70
C SER A 240 22.59 8.39 8.63
N LYS A 241 22.08 7.89 7.50
CA LYS A 241 21.64 6.51 7.28
C LYS A 241 20.49 6.07 8.22
N GLU A 242 19.78 7.00 8.81
CA GLU A 242 18.57 6.73 9.57
C GLU A 242 17.45 6.32 8.64
N LEU A 243 16.66 5.32 9.03
CA LEU A 243 15.49 4.89 8.27
C LEU A 243 14.31 5.83 8.57
N TRP A 244 13.72 6.37 7.51
CA TRP A 244 12.47 7.12 7.55
C TRP A 244 11.38 6.30 6.86
N PHE A 245 10.13 6.42 7.33
CA PHE A 245 9.02 5.65 6.80
C PHE A 245 7.69 6.38 6.98
N THR A 246 6.76 6.11 6.05
CA THR A 246 5.36 6.51 6.17
C THR A 246 4.57 5.48 6.97
N ASN A 247 3.50 5.89 7.65
CA ASN A 247 2.59 4.98 8.35
C ASN A 247 1.15 5.46 8.19
N ASN A 248 0.27 4.58 7.69
CA ASN A 248 -1.15 4.88 7.52
C ASN A 248 -1.89 4.66 8.84
N GLY A 249 -2.64 5.68 9.27
CA GLY A 249 -3.49 5.66 10.45
C GLY A 249 -4.67 4.68 10.32
N ARG A 250 -5.39 4.43 11.43
CA ARG A 250 -6.60 3.59 11.41
C ARG A 250 -7.73 4.29 10.65
N ASP A 251 -8.59 3.49 10.04
CA ASP A 251 -9.83 3.96 9.44
C ASP A 251 -10.93 4.14 10.52
N TRP A 252 -11.92 4.97 10.23
CA TRP A 252 -13.18 5.04 10.98
C TRP A 252 -13.10 5.59 12.40
N ALA A 253 -12.00 6.23 12.81
CA ALA A 253 -11.98 6.93 14.09
C ALA A 253 -12.67 8.31 14.00
N ALA A 254 -12.36 9.08 12.99
CA ALA A 254 -13.02 10.34 12.62
C ALA A 254 -12.65 10.76 11.20
N GLU A 255 -13.36 11.76 10.64
CA GLU A 255 -13.07 12.33 9.30
C GLU A 255 -11.65 12.94 9.22
N ASP A 256 -11.20 13.58 10.29
CA ASP A 256 -9.94 14.32 10.34
C ASP A 256 -8.89 13.71 11.28
N LYS A 257 -9.13 12.50 11.78
CA LYS A 257 -8.22 11.78 12.69
C LYS A 257 -8.35 10.27 12.56
N PRO A 258 -7.26 9.53 12.80
CA PRO A 258 -5.89 10.03 12.93
C PRO A 258 -5.29 10.40 11.57
N GLY A 259 -4.28 11.27 11.59
CA GLY A 259 -3.44 11.54 10.43
C GLY A 259 -2.53 10.36 10.11
N ASP A 260 -2.22 10.22 8.83
CA ASP A 260 -1.07 9.43 8.37
C ASP A 260 0.22 10.17 8.77
N THR A 261 1.29 9.43 9.00
CA THR A 261 2.48 10.01 9.61
C THR A 261 3.76 9.71 8.85
N LEU A 262 4.71 10.66 8.92
CA LEU A 262 6.11 10.45 8.59
C LEU A 262 6.88 10.20 9.88
N ASN A 263 7.66 9.14 9.89
CA ASN A 263 8.34 8.64 11.08
C ASN A 263 9.84 8.44 10.80
N ARG A 264 10.65 8.39 11.86
CA ARG A 264 12.10 8.19 11.79
C ARG A 264 12.57 7.24 12.88
N LEU A 265 13.42 6.27 12.53
CA LEU A 265 14.12 5.46 13.51
C LEU A 265 15.38 6.18 13.97
N VAL A 266 15.34 6.75 15.17
CA VAL A 266 16.50 7.41 15.82
C VAL A 266 17.30 6.43 16.69
N ARG A 267 16.78 5.24 16.94
CA ARG A 267 17.44 4.12 17.61
C ARG A 267 17.37 2.88 16.70
N PRO A 268 18.40 2.04 16.70
CA PRO A 268 18.44 0.88 15.80
C PRO A 268 17.38 -0.18 16.09
N LYS A 269 16.86 -0.22 17.35
CA LYS A 269 15.81 -1.14 17.79
C LYS A 269 15.02 -0.55 18.97
N GLY A 270 13.84 -1.13 19.21
CA GLY A 270 13.06 -0.88 20.42
C GLY A 270 12.20 0.37 20.42
N MET A 271 11.99 1.01 19.24
CA MET A 271 11.00 2.07 19.10
C MET A 271 9.59 1.48 18.99
N ASN A 272 8.61 2.19 19.58
CA ASN A 272 7.20 1.84 19.53
C ASN A 272 6.35 3.06 19.17
N PHE A 273 5.70 3.04 18.01
CA PHE A 273 4.93 4.15 17.45
C PHE A 273 3.45 4.15 17.84
N GLY A 274 3.06 3.38 18.86
CA GLY A 274 1.81 3.54 19.62
C GLY A 274 0.63 2.69 19.15
N TYR A 275 0.55 2.21 17.91
CA TYR A 275 -0.59 1.37 17.49
C TYR A 275 -0.70 0.10 18.36
N PRO A 276 -1.89 -0.28 18.84
CA PRO A 276 -3.22 0.27 18.56
C PRO A 276 -3.68 1.35 19.55
N PHE A 277 -2.90 1.75 20.51
CA PHE A 277 -3.30 2.56 21.67
C PHE A 277 -3.27 4.06 21.42
N CYS A 278 -2.24 4.53 20.70
CA CYS A 278 -2.04 5.94 20.33
C CYS A 278 -1.70 6.05 18.85
N HIS A 279 -2.29 7.02 18.16
CA HIS A 279 -2.06 7.33 16.76
C HIS A 279 -1.48 8.74 16.62
N GLN A 280 -0.75 9.00 15.52
CA GLN A 280 -0.15 10.30 15.18
C GLN A 280 0.64 10.99 16.30
N GLY A 281 0.90 10.30 17.41
CA GLY A 281 1.70 10.77 18.54
C GLY A 281 0.93 11.55 19.61
N ASP A 282 -0.37 11.87 19.41
CA ASP A 282 -1.20 12.67 20.33
C ASP A 282 -2.69 12.29 20.34
N PHE A 283 -3.10 11.30 19.56
CA PHE A 283 -4.49 10.86 19.48
C PHE A 283 -4.65 9.46 20.09
N LEU A 284 -5.20 9.39 21.30
CA LEU A 284 -5.56 8.12 21.93
C LEU A 284 -6.68 7.43 21.17
N ASP A 285 -6.50 6.13 20.94
CA ASP A 285 -7.51 5.32 20.27
C ASP A 285 -8.80 5.29 21.10
N PRO A 286 -9.99 5.54 20.51
CA PRO A 286 -11.24 5.56 21.25
C PRO A 286 -11.63 4.21 21.85
N GLU A 287 -11.16 3.09 21.30
CA GLU A 287 -11.45 1.75 21.78
C GLU A 287 -10.34 1.18 22.67
N PHE A 288 -9.07 1.37 22.28
CA PHE A 288 -7.90 0.73 22.91
C PHE A 288 -7.08 1.68 23.77
N GLY A 289 -7.25 3.01 23.64
CA GLY A 289 -6.44 4.01 24.33
C GLY A 289 -6.83 4.26 25.78
N LYS A 290 -7.94 3.70 26.26
CA LYS A 290 -8.42 3.95 27.65
C LYS A 290 -7.37 3.54 28.69
N GLY A 291 -7.04 4.46 29.58
CA GLY A 291 -6.04 4.25 30.64
C GLY A 291 -4.58 4.30 30.17
N ARG A 292 -4.32 4.75 28.93
CA ARG A 292 -2.99 4.94 28.37
C ARG A 292 -2.67 6.43 28.20
N SER A 293 -1.41 6.73 27.92
CA SER A 293 -0.94 8.05 27.47
C SER A 293 -0.16 7.92 26.19
N CYS A 294 -0.31 8.87 25.28
CA CYS A 294 0.52 8.91 24.08
C CYS A 294 2.02 9.19 24.40
N ASP A 295 2.36 9.68 25.59
CA ASP A 295 3.74 9.88 26.01
C ASP A 295 4.48 8.57 26.33
N GLU A 296 3.77 7.44 26.40
CA GLU A 296 4.37 6.09 26.49
C GLU A 296 5.07 5.65 25.20
N PHE A 297 4.83 6.35 24.08
CA PHE A 297 5.23 5.92 22.74
C PHE A 297 6.15 6.94 22.06
N ASP A 298 6.93 6.43 21.10
CA ASP A 298 7.74 7.27 20.22
C ASP A 298 6.82 8.07 19.27
N LYS A 299 7.13 9.36 19.13
CA LYS A 299 6.31 10.27 18.32
C LYS A 299 6.76 10.29 16.86
N PRO A 300 5.82 10.45 15.90
CA PRO A 300 6.18 10.74 14.51
C PRO A 300 6.91 12.08 14.40
N VAL A 301 7.62 12.27 13.30
CA VAL A 301 8.27 13.56 13.01
C VAL A 301 7.32 14.55 12.35
N TYR A 302 6.26 14.04 11.69
CA TYR A 302 5.28 14.90 11.02
C TYR A 302 3.95 14.20 10.81
N ASN A 303 2.83 14.96 10.93
CA ASN A 303 1.50 14.54 10.56
C ASN A 303 1.21 14.98 9.12
N LEU A 304 1.01 14.01 8.22
CA LEU A 304 0.76 14.25 6.79
C LEU A 304 -0.70 14.59 6.47
N GLY A 305 -1.59 14.47 7.48
CA GLY A 305 -3.03 14.65 7.33
C GLY A 305 -3.79 13.34 7.36
N ALA A 306 -5.09 13.43 7.70
CA ALA A 306 -5.94 12.26 7.86
C ALA A 306 -6.28 11.64 6.51
N HIS A 307 -6.09 10.33 6.42
CA HIS A 307 -6.55 9.47 5.34
C HIS A 307 -5.94 9.75 3.96
N VAL A 308 -4.81 10.46 3.88
CA VAL A 308 -4.13 10.73 2.60
C VAL A 308 -3.57 9.47 1.93
N ALA A 309 -3.46 8.37 2.70
CA ALA A 309 -2.85 7.11 2.31
C ALA A 309 -1.40 7.32 1.84
N ALA A 310 -0.56 7.84 2.74
CA ALA A 310 0.86 8.08 2.49
C ALA A 310 1.59 6.75 2.27
N LEU A 311 2.09 6.53 1.05
CA LEU A 311 2.74 5.28 0.63
C LEU A 311 4.22 5.49 0.38
N GLY A 312 4.72 5.21 -0.84
CA GLY A 312 6.11 5.28 -1.20
C GLY A 312 6.74 6.63 -0.92
N MET A 313 7.96 6.63 -0.40
CA MET A 313 8.72 7.83 -0.11
C MET A 313 10.19 7.70 -0.53
N ARG A 314 10.81 8.79 -0.94
CA ARG A 314 12.25 8.85 -1.22
C ARG A 314 12.83 10.19 -0.83
N PHE A 315 14.05 10.16 -0.33
CA PHE A 315 14.90 11.35 -0.27
C PHE A 315 15.39 11.72 -1.66
N TYR A 316 15.33 12.99 -2.02
CA TYR A 316 15.97 13.46 -3.23
C TYR A 316 17.47 13.72 -3.00
N ASN A 317 18.30 12.93 -3.63
CA ASN A 317 19.76 13.06 -3.62
C ASN A 317 20.35 13.24 -5.04
N GLY A 318 19.49 13.40 -6.04
CA GLY A 318 19.88 13.62 -7.43
C GLY A 318 20.56 14.98 -7.66
N LYS A 319 20.99 15.19 -8.90
CA LYS A 319 21.66 16.42 -9.32
C LYS A 319 20.87 17.21 -10.38
N GLN A 320 19.70 16.72 -10.79
CA GLN A 320 18.92 17.31 -11.86
C GLN A 320 17.98 18.41 -11.34
N PHE A 321 17.32 18.21 -10.21
CA PHE A 321 16.42 19.21 -9.61
C PHE A 321 17.24 20.34 -8.99
N PRO A 322 16.66 21.56 -8.84
CA PRO A 322 17.29 22.68 -8.16
C PRO A 322 17.81 22.34 -6.76
N ALA A 323 18.81 23.06 -6.31
CA ALA A 323 19.52 22.75 -5.06
C ALA A 323 18.63 22.71 -3.82
N GLU A 324 17.56 23.51 -3.78
CA GLU A 324 16.57 23.53 -2.68
C GLU A 324 15.72 22.27 -2.55
N TYR A 325 15.78 21.35 -3.52
CA TYR A 325 15.12 20.04 -3.46
C TYR A 325 16.02 18.98 -2.83
N LYS A 326 17.31 19.23 -2.76
CA LYS A 326 18.26 18.24 -2.25
C LYS A 326 18.05 17.98 -0.77
N GLY A 327 17.98 16.70 -0.40
CA GLY A 327 17.73 16.26 0.97
C GLY A 327 16.26 16.31 1.40
N ASN A 328 15.36 16.84 0.57
CA ASN A 328 13.92 16.79 0.85
C ASN A 328 13.33 15.40 0.54
N ILE A 329 12.15 15.15 1.07
CA ILE A 329 11.45 13.89 0.89
C ILE A 329 10.30 14.11 -0.09
N PHE A 330 10.11 13.18 -1.02
CA PHE A 330 8.90 13.08 -1.84
C PHE A 330 8.08 11.89 -1.37
N ILE A 331 6.77 12.09 -1.19
CA ILE A 331 5.85 11.06 -0.69
C ILE A 331 4.67 10.97 -1.65
N ALA A 332 4.36 9.76 -2.11
CA ALA A 332 3.13 9.49 -2.85
C ALA A 332 1.96 9.33 -1.87
N GLU A 333 0.97 10.20 -2.00
CA GLU A 333 -0.30 10.12 -1.28
C GLU A 333 -1.34 9.47 -2.21
N HIS A 334 -1.62 8.20 -1.98
CA HIS A 334 -2.48 7.36 -2.83
C HIS A 334 -3.94 7.80 -2.86
N GLY A 335 -4.37 8.55 -1.85
CA GLY A 335 -5.67 9.16 -1.73
C GLY A 335 -6.69 8.36 -0.92
N SER A 336 -7.57 9.12 -0.26
CA SER A 336 -8.57 8.60 0.67
C SER A 336 -9.67 7.83 -0.02
N TRP A 337 -10.20 6.82 0.67
CA TRP A 337 -11.44 6.14 0.33
C TRP A 337 -12.49 6.29 1.45
N ASN A 338 -12.03 6.60 2.66
CA ASN A 338 -12.80 6.65 3.91
C ASN A 338 -12.99 8.09 4.45
N LYS A 339 -12.98 9.07 3.57
CA LYS A 339 -13.24 10.48 3.87
C LYS A 339 -14.29 11.04 2.93
N THR A 340 -15.27 11.79 3.44
CA THR A 340 -16.38 12.34 2.65
C THR A 340 -15.87 13.24 1.53
N GLN A 341 -14.99 14.19 1.84
CA GLN A 341 -14.24 14.93 0.85
C GLN A 341 -12.90 14.28 0.60
N ARG A 342 -12.65 13.78 -0.61
CA ARG A 342 -11.40 13.10 -0.96
C ARG A 342 -10.18 14.00 -0.77
N VAL A 343 -9.09 13.41 -0.26
CA VAL A 343 -7.79 14.05 -0.04
C VAL A 343 -6.66 13.13 -0.50
N GLY A 344 -5.46 13.67 -0.64
CA GLY A 344 -4.32 12.96 -1.23
C GLY A 344 -4.40 12.97 -2.75
N TYR A 345 -4.15 11.84 -3.42
CA TYR A 345 -4.07 11.72 -4.89
C TYR A 345 -3.04 12.66 -5.49
N GLN A 346 -1.87 12.74 -4.86
CA GLN A 346 -0.80 13.67 -5.21
C GLN A 346 0.56 13.12 -4.78
N VAL A 347 1.62 13.78 -5.21
CA VAL A 347 2.93 13.65 -4.59
C VAL A 347 3.23 14.94 -3.85
N VAL A 348 3.60 14.82 -2.58
CA VAL A 348 4.01 15.96 -1.76
C VAL A 348 5.52 16.01 -1.61
N ARG A 349 6.05 17.23 -1.46
CA ARG A 349 7.42 17.51 -1.04
C ARG A 349 7.42 17.88 0.44
N VAL A 350 8.16 17.13 1.26
CA VAL A 350 8.43 17.45 2.66
C VAL A 350 9.81 18.13 2.74
N VAL A 351 9.81 19.37 3.15
CA VAL A 351 11.02 20.20 3.26
C VAL A 351 11.64 20.02 4.64
N LEU A 352 12.91 19.70 4.69
CA LEU A 352 13.69 19.55 5.89
C LEU A 352 14.66 20.73 6.08
N ASP A 353 14.87 21.12 7.34
CA ASP A 353 15.97 22.02 7.72
C ASP A 353 17.33 21.28 7.83
N SER A 354 18.39 22.01 8.14
CA SER A 354 19.74 21.45 8.31
C SER A 354 19.89 20.51 9.50
N LYS A 355 18.91 20.48 10.41
CA LYS A 355 18.83 19.58 11.58
C LYS A 355 17.90 18.40 11.34
N ASN A 356 17.37 18.25 10.12
CA ASN A 356 16.39 17.22 9.72
C ASN A 356 15.03 17.38 10.42
N ASN A 357 14.65 18.58 10.83
CA ASN A 357 13.28 18.84 11.24
C ASN A 357 12.43 19.14 10.02
N VAL A 358 11.18 18.70 10.04
CA VAL A 358 10.21 19.03 8.99
C VAL A 358 9.79 20.49 9.13
N VAL A 359 10.04 21.28 8.10
CA VAL A 359 9.64 22.70 8.03
C VAL A 359 8.22 22.83 7.49
N LYS A 360 7.90 22.07 6.43
CA LYS A 360 6.58 22.04 5.79
C LYS A 360 6.41 20.81 4.91
N SER A 361 5.16 20.50 4.59
CA SER A 361 4.77 19.64 3.47
C SER A 361 3.98 20.47 2.48
N GLU A 362 4.25 20.30 1.18
CA GLU A 362 3.59 21.05 0.11
C GLU A 362 3.32 20.14 -1.10
N PRO A 363 2.23 20.37 -1.85
CA PRO A 363 1.97 19.66 -3.09
C PRO A 363 3.12 19.85 -4.10
N PHE A 364 3.53 18.75 -4.74
CA PHE A 364 4.56 18.76 -5.78
C PHE A 364 4.03 18.28 -7.13
N ILE A 365 3.26 17.20 -7.16
CA ILE A 365 2.51 16.76 -8.34
C ILE A 365 1.05 16.63 -7.95
N THR A 366 0.17 17.29 -8.69
CA THR A 366 -1.28 17.23 -8.50
C THR A 366 -1.97 16.93 -9.81
N GLY A 367 -3.31 16.73 -9.77
CA GLY A 367 -4.13 16.59 -10.97
C GLY A 367 -4.66 15.18 -11.21
N TRP A 368 -4.36 14.21 -10.34
CA TRP A 368 -5.03 12.90 -10.35
C TRP A 368 -6.46 12.97 -9.83
N LEU A 369 -6.76 13.95 -8.97
CA LEU A 369 -8.08 14.23 -8.41
C LEU A 369 -8.66 15.49 -9.03
N ASP A 370 -9.95 15.42 -9.43
CA ASP A 370 -10.75 16.52 -9.96
C ASP A 370 -12.10 16.51 -9.24
N GLY A 371 -12.28 17.40 -8.27
CA GLY A 371 -13.40 17.33 -7.31
C GLY A 371 -13.34 16.02 -6.52
N ASP A 372 -14.41 15.21 -6.62
CA ASP A 372 -14.48 13.89 -5.97
C ASP A 372 -14.16 12.70 -6.93
N LYS A 373 -13.73 13.00 -8.15
CA LYS A 373 -13.37 11.99 -9.15
C LYS A 373 -11.86 11.93 -9.32
N PHE A 374 -11.30 10.73 -9.21
CA PHE A 374 -9.90 10.49 -9.52
C PHE A 374 -9.79 9.65 -10.80
N TRP A 375 -8.70 9.80 -11.51
CA TRP A 375 -8.38 9.01 -12.69
C TRP A 375 -7.10 8.20 -12.53
N GLY A 376 -6.33 8.47 -11.48
CA GLY A 376 -5.10 7.78 -11.14
C GLY A 376 -4.81 7.89 -9.66
N ARG A 377 -3.85 7.07 -9.18
CA ARG A 377 -3.48 6.96 -7.77
C ARG A 377 -1.98 6.73 -7.65
N PRO A 378 -1.18 7.75 -7.29
CA PRO A 378 0.26 7.59 -7.13
C PRO A 378 0.60 6.67 -5.97
N VAL A 379 1.57 5.76 -6.16
CA VAL A 379 1.92 4.73 -5.18
C VAL A 379 3.34 4.84 -4.67
N ASP A 380 4.32 4.86 -5.56
CA ASP A 380 5.74 4.90 -5.19
C ASP A 380 6.48 5.98 -5.97
N VAL A 381 7.54 6.46 -5.39
CA VAL A 381 8.49 7.39 -6.02
C VAL A 381 9.86 6.72 -6.07
N GLN A 382 10.55 6.82 -7.21
CA GLN A 382 11.88 6.26 -7.40
C GLN A 382 12.79 7.32 -8.03
N MET A 383 13.91 7.62 -7.37
CA MET A 383 14.93 8.51 -7.95
C MET A 383 15.81 7.71 -8.90
N LEU A 384 15.91 8.17 -10.14
CA LEU A 384 16.79 7.57 -11.13
C LEU A 384 18.22 8.10 -11.03
N LYS A 385 19.17 7.36 -11.57
CA LYS A 385 20.60 7.76 -11.60
C LYS A 385 20.85 9.07 -12.33
N ASP A 386 20.03 9.42 -13.32
CA ASP A 386 20.12 10.69 -14.03
C ASP A 386 19.56 11.88 -13.22
N GLY A 387 19.03 11.62 -12.03
CA GLY A 387 18.47 12.62 -11.11
C GLY A 387 17.01 12.95 -11.39
N SER A 388 16.36 12.34 -12.38
CA SER A 388 14.91 12.43 -12.55
C SER A 388 14.19 11.54 -11.54
N MET A 389 12.87 11.72 -11.42
CA MET A 389 12.01 10.96 -10.50
C MET A 389 10.95 10.22 -11.30
N LEU A 390 10.74 8.95 -10.98
CA LEU A 390 9.59 8.18 -11.42
C LEU A 390 8.50 8.16 -10.36
N VAL A 391 7.25 8.11 -10.81
CA VAL A 391 6.05 7.93 -9.97
C VAL A 391 5.21 6.83 -10.58
N SER A 392 4.96 5.76 -9.83
CA SER A 392 4.05 4.69 -10.26
C SER A 392 2.60 5.02 -9.89
N ASP A 393 1.68 4.53 -10.71
CA ASP A 393 0.24 4.71 -10.55
C ASP A 393 -0.45 3.35 -10.79
N ASP A 394 -1.03 2.78 -9.74
CA ASP A 394 -1.63 1.44 -9.79
C ASP A 394 -3.05 1.42 -10.33
N GLU A 395 -3.70 2.57 -10.45
CA GLU A 395 -5.03 2.70 -11.07
C GLU A 395 -4.93 2.61 -12.60
N THR A 396 -3.96 3.32 -13.18
CA THR A 396 -3.77 3.37 -14.64
C THR A 396 -2.78 2.33 -15.15
N GLY A 397 -1.98 1.73 -14.28
CA GLY A 397 -0.90 0.81 -14.65
C GLY A 397 0.25 1.52 -15.36
N ALA A 398 0.48 2.78 -15.01
CA ALA A 398 1.46 3.67 -15.62
C ALA A 398 2.60 4.05 -14.67
N ILE A 399 3.69 4.51 -15.25
CA ILE A 399 4.78 5.19 -14.55
C ILE A 399 5.00 6.53 -15.25
N PHE A 400 5.02 7.59 -14.48
CA PHE A 400 5.33 8.96 -14.93
C PHE A 400 6.77 9.31 -14.57
N ARG A 401 7.42 10.11 -15.43
CA ARG A 401 8.76 10.66 -15.17
C ARG A 401 8.68 12.16 -14.97
N VAL A 402 9.28 12.62 -13.88
CA VAL A 402 9.48 14.05 -13.59
C VAL A 402 10.93 14.40 -13.81
N SER A 403 11.16 15.43 -14.60
CA SER A 403 12.48 15.99 -14.90
C SER A 403 12.46 17.49 -14.72
N TYR A 404 13.63 18.11 -14.55
CA TYR A 404 13.78 19.54 -14.50
C TYR A 404 14.54 20.02 -15.74
N ALA A 405 13.93 20.90 -16.51
CA ALA A 405 14.57 21.55 -17.64
C ALA A 405 15.43 22.71 -17.11
N LYS A 406 16.75 22.64 -17.34
CA LYS A 406 17.65 23.75 -17.04
C LYS A 406 17.44 24.89 -18.03
#